data_7cddd52559f91146ec50966b44628cd8
#
_entry.id   7cddd52559f91146ec50966b44628cd8
#
_cell.length_a   1.000
_cell.length_b   1.000
_cell.length_c   1.000
_cell.angle_alpha   90.00
_cell.angle_beta   90.00
_cell.angle_gamma   90.00
#
_symmetry.space_group_name_H-M   'P 1'
#
loop_
_entity.id
_entity.type
_entity.pdbx_description
1 polymer ?
#
loop_
_entity_poly.entity_id
_entity_poly.type
_entity_poly.pdbx_seq_one_letter_code
_entity_poly.pdbx_strand_id
1 'polypeptide(L)'
;MTDRNIFIYGETEVSYLKKRDKKLAEVMEKVGPIEREVIPDLFAALVNSIIGQQISTKAHKTIWKKMVTVLGEITPQVIDSLSDEELQQFGITFKKVAYIKSAAQKVLSGELNIESLRAMSDEEVCAKLVELDGIGI
;
A
#
# COMPACT_ATOMS: atom_id res chain seq x y z
N MET A 1 -4.51 -23.21 -7.46
CA MET A 1 -4.80 -21.87 -8.04
C MET A 1 -4.57 -20.83 -6.97
N THR A 2 -3.55 -20.04 -7.12
CA THR A 2 -3.41 -18.83 -6.29
C THR A 2 -4.35 -17.77 -6.85
N ASP A 3 -5.38 -17.42 -6.12
CA ASP A 3 -6.19 -16.25 -6.42
C ASP A 3 -5.27 -15.03 -6.39
N ARG A 4 -4.92 -14.55 -7.56
CA ARG A 4 -4.18 -13.30 -7.67
C ARG A 4 -5.12 -12.15 -7.38
N ASN A 5 -4.87 -11.43 -6.33
CA ASN A 5 -5.55 -10.17 -6.07
C ASN A 5 -5.04 -9.11 -7.06
N ILE A 6 -5.79 -8.88 -8.11
CA ILE A 6 -5.42 -7.98 -9.21
C ILE A 6 -6.42 -6.83 -9.25
N PHE A 7 -5.92 -5.63 -9.54
CA PHE A 7 -6.76 -4.46 -9.79
C PHE A 7 -7.65 -4.72 -11.00
N ILE A 8 -8.97 -4.66 -10.79
CA ILE A 8 -9.96 -4.99 -11.82
C ILE A 8 -10.29 -3.74 -12.62
N TYR A 9 -10.10 -3.82 -13.92
CA TYR A 9 -10.58 -2.84 -14.89
C TYR A 9 -10.95 -3.57 -16.19
N GLY A 10 -11.71 -2.92 -17.06
CA GLY A 10 -12.18 -3.55 -18.29
C GLY A 10 -12.27 -2.60 -19.45
N GLU A 11 -13.03 -3.02 -20.45
CA GLU A 11 -13.20 -2.28 -21.71
C GLU A 11 -13.85 -0.90 -21.49
N THR A 12 -14.69 -0.74 -20.47
CA THR A 12 -15.33 0.53 -20.16
C THR A 12 -14.28 1.61 -19.82
N GLU A 13 -13.36 1.30 -18.91
CA GLU A 13 -12.30 2.21 -18.49
C GLU A 13 -11.31 2.48 -19.61
N VAL A 14 -10.89 1.43 -20.30
CA VAL A 14 -9.94 1.53 -21.43
C VAL A 14 -10.50 2.39 -22.55
N SER A 15 -11.74 2.16 -22.98
CA SER A 15 -12.40 2.94 -24.03
C SER A 15 -12.60 4.40 -23.62
N TYR A 16 -12.95 4.64 -22.37
CA TYR A 16 -13.12 6.00 -21.84
C TYR A 16 -11.81 6.81 -21.96
N LEU A 17 -10.69 6.22 -21.51
CA LEU A 17 -9.39 6.87 -21.56
C LEU A 17 -8.90 7.09 -22.99
N LYS A 18 -9.03 6.09 -23.86
CA LYS A 18 -8.62 6.18 -25.27
C LYS A 18 -9.34 7.29 -26.04
N LYS A 19 -10.63 7.49 -25.76
CA LYS A 19 -11.43 8.55 -26.42
C LYS A 19 -11.00 9.95 -25.97
N ARG A 20 -10.48 10.11 -24.76
CA ARG A 20 -10.14 11.42 -24.19
C ARG A 20 -8.71 11.85 -24.44
N ASP A 21 -7.80 10.92 -24.61
CA ASP A 21 -6.39 11.21 -24.80
C ASP A 21 -5.80 10.29 -25.89
N LYS A 22 -5.53 10.89 -27.05
CA LYS A 22 -4.97 10.15 -28.20
C LYS A 22 -3.57 9.64 -27.96
N LYS A 23 -2.73 10.38 -27.24
CA LYS A 23 -1.36 9.95 -26.90
C LYS A 23 -1.38 8.78 -25.96
N LEU A 24 -2.25 8.83 -24.95
CA LEU A 24 -2.44 7.71 -24.03
C LEU A 24 -2.98 6.49 -24.78
N ALA A 25 -3.93 6.68 -25.71
CA ALA A 25 -4.45 5.58 -26.53
C ALA A 25 -3.34 4.88 -27.33
N GLU A 26 -2.41 5.62 -27.92
CA GLU A 26 -1.26 5.05 -28.64
C GLU A 26 -0.36 4.22 -27.72
N VAL A 27 -0.10 4.70 -26.51
CA VAL A 27 0.68 3.97 -25.50
C VAL A 27 -0.04 2.69 -25.08
N MET A 28 -1.34 2.78 -24.83
CA MET A 28 -2.16 1.62 -24.43
C MET A 28 -2.18 0.54 -25.51
N GLU A 29 -2.25 0.93 -26.79
CA GLU A 29 -2.17 -0.02 -27.91
C GLU A 29 -0.81 -0.72 -28.00
N LYS A 30 0.28 0.02 -27.75
CA LYS A 30 1.64 -0.55 -27.77
C LYS A 30 1.94 -1.47 -26.60
N VAL A 31 1.49 -1.10 -25.40
CA VAL A 31 1.76 -1.85 -24.17
C VAL A 31 0.81 -3.04 -24.02
N GLY A 32 -0.43 -2.88 -24.45
CA GLY A 32 -1.49 -3.87 -24.23
C GLY A 32 -2.03 -3.86 -22.79
N PRO A 33 -2.87 -4.84 -22.45
CA PRO A 33 -3.42 -4.96 -21.12
C PRO A 33 -2.33 -5.20 -20.07
N ILE A 34 -2.46 -4.55 -18.92
CA ILE A 34 -1.55 -4.73 -17.79
C ILE A 34 -2.29 -5.28 -16.59
N GLU A 35 -1.61 -6.09 -15.80
CA GLU A 35 -2.08 -6.60 -14.52
C GLU A 35 -1.30 -5.94 -13.39
N ARG A 36 -2.02 -5.46 -12.39
CA ARG A 36 -1.41 -4.88 -11.20
C ARG A 36 -1.92 -5.60 -9.96
N GLU A 37 -1.01 -6.20 -9.22
CA GLU A 37 -1.33 -6.83 -7.96
C GLU A 37 -1.74 -5.78 -6.91
N VAL A 38 -2.74 -6.12 -6.11
CA VAL A 38 -3.20 -5.30 -4.99
C VAL A 38 -3.11 -6.09 -3.70
N ILE A 39 -3.00 -5.39 -2.58
CA ILE A 39 -3.02 -5.97 -1.24
C ILE A 39 -4.40 -5.68 -0.64
N PRO A 40 -5.28 -6.70 -0.48
CA PRO A 40 -6.64 -6.47 0.02
C PRO A 40 -6.72 -6.01 1.46
N ASP A 41 -5.79 -6.44 2.31
CA ASP A 41 -5.73 -5.99 3.70
C ASP A 41 -5.23 -4.55 3.74
N LEU A 42 -6.06 -3.64 4.28
CA LEU A 42 -5.76 -2.20 4.26
C LEU A 42 -4.55 -1.83 5.12
N PHE A 43 -4.39 -2.45 6.28
CA PHE A 43 -3.23 -2.15 7.12
C PHE A 43 -1.93 -2.64 6.48
N ALA A 44 -1.92 -3.85 5.95
CA ALA A 44 -0.77 -4.37 5.22
C ALA A 44 -0.43 -3.51 4.00
N ALA A 45 -1.44 -3.06 3.25
CA ALA A 45 -1.26 -2.16 2.11
C ALA A 45 -0.66 -0.81 2.53
N LEU A 46 -1.12 -0.26 3.65
CA LEU A 46 -0.58 0.98 4.22
C LEU A 46 0.91 0.82 4.59
N VAL A 47 1.26 -0.23 5.32
CA VAL A 47 2.64 -0.53 5.70
C VAL A 47 3.52 -0.71 4.46
N ASN A 48 3.05 -1.47 3.48
CA ASN A 48 3.75 -1.67 2.21
C ASN A 48 4.01 -0.35 1.49
N SER A 49 3.05 0.55 1.48
CA SER A 49 3.18 1.87 0.85
C SER A 49 4.21 2.75 1.56
N ILE A 50 4.23 2.74 2.89
CA ILE A 50 5.23 3.50 3.67
C ILE A 50 6.64 2.97 3.40
N ILE A 51 6.82 1.66 3.41
CA ILE A 51 8.11 1.01 3.14
C ILE A 51 8.63 1.39 1.76
N GLY A 52 7.75 1.42 0.76
CA GLY A 52 8.11 1.68 -0.64
C GLY A 52 8.43 3.14 -0.98
N GLN A 53 8.26 4.08 -0.04
CA GLN A 53 8.54 5.49 -0.30
C GLN A 53 10.02 5.73 -0.61
N GLN A 54 10.30 6.39 -1.73
CA GLN A 54 11.63 6.86 -2.15
C GLN A 54 12.71 5.77 -2.20
N ILE A 55 12.33 4.54 -2.50
CA ILE A 55 13.27 3.44 -2.78
C ILE A 55 12.94 2.79 -4.12
N SER A 56 13.90 2.03 -4.67
CA SER A 56 13.67 1.30 -5.91
C SER A 56 12.61 0.21 -5.73
N THR A 57 11.93 -0.12 -6.81
CA THR A 57 10.96 -1.23 -6.82
C THR A 57 11.60 -2.56 -6.39
N LYS A 58 12.85 -2.79 -6.80
CA LYS A 58 13.60 -4.00 -6.43
C LYS A 58 13.85 -4.07 -4.92
N ALA A 59 14.32 -2.98 -4.32
CA ALA A 59 14.56 -2.89 -2.88
C ALA A 59 13.25 -3.06 -2.10
N HIS A 60 12.18 -2.41 -2.54
CA HIS A 60 10.85 -2.51 -1.94
C HIS A 60 10.35 -3.97 -1.93
N LYS A 61 10.40 -4.65 -3.06
CA LYS A 61 9.99 -6.06 -3.16
C LYS A 61 10.82 -6.96 -2.26
N THR A 62 12.12 -6.73 -2.15
CA THR A 62 13.01 -7.50 -1.29
C THR A 62 12.64 -7.36 0.18
N ILE A 63 12.42 -6.14 0.64
CA ILE A 63 12.03 -5.86 2.04
C ILE A 63 10.67 -6.48 2.34
N TRP A 64 9.69 -6.24 1.49
CA TRP A 64 8.33 -6.74 1.68
C TRP A 64 8.28 -8.27 1.74
N LYS A 65 8.97 -8.93 0.82
CA LYS A 65 9.06 -10.39 0.81
C LYS A 65 9.68 -10.94 2.10
N LYS A 66 10.73 -10.32 2.60
CA LYS A 66 11.35 -10.67 3.88
C LYS A 66 10.35 -10.56 5.03
N MET A 67 9.65 -9.44 5.11
CA MET A 67 8.66 -9.21 6.18
C MET A 67 7.57 -10.26 6.15
N VAL A 68 6.97 -10.51 5.01
CA VAL A 68 5.89 -11.50 4.87
C VAL A 68 6.39 -12.91 5.17
N THR A 69 7.61 -13.25 4.75
CA THR A 69 8.19 -14.58 5.01
C THR A 69 8.44 -14.80 6.50
N VAL A 70 8.93 -13.80 7.20
CA VAL A 70 9.28 -13.92 8.63
C VAL A 70 8.07 -13.74 9.53
N LEU A 71 7.22 -12.75 9.23
CA LEU A 71 6.12 -12.37 10.11
C LEU A 71 4.80 -13.07 9.77
N GLY A 72 4.65 -13.58 8.55
CA GLY A 72 3.39 -14.10 8.04
C GLY A 72 2.44 -12.96 7.70
N GLU A 73 1.45 -12.70 8.54
CA GLU A 73 0.52 -11.59 8.35
C GLU A 73 1.10 -10.28 8.91
N ILE A 74 0.92 -9.20 8.18
CA ILE A 74 1.31 -7.85 8.62
C ILE A 74 0.09 -7.19 9.26
N THR A 75 -0.02 -7.32 10.57
CA THR A 75 -1.14 -6.78 11.36
C THR A 75 -0.65 -5.68 12.32
N PRO A 76 -1.54 -4.81 12.80
CA PRO A 76 -1.16 -3.84 13.83
C PRO A 76 -0.55 -4.48 15.07
N GLN A 77 -1.09 -5.63 15.49
CA GLN A 77 -0.60 -6.36 16.65
C GLN A 77 0.84 -6.86 16.45
N VAL A 78 1.13 -7.43 15.28
CA VAL A 78 2.47 -7.92 14.95
C VAL A 78 3.47 -6.77 14.91
N ILE A 79 3.13 -5.67 14.25
CA ILE A 79 4.01 -4.50 14.15
C ILE A 79 4.27 -3.90 15.54
N ASP A 80 3.25 -3.75 16.36
CA ASP A 80 3.38 -3.18 17.69
C ASP A 80 4.22 -4.06 18.63
N SER A 81 4.19 -5.38 18.44
CA SER A 81 4.95 -6.35 19.23
C SER A 81 6.46 -6.35 18.96
N LEU A 82 6.89 -5.83 17.82
CA LEU A 82 8.30 -5.81 17.43
C LEU A 82 8.99 -4.54 17.93
N SER A 83 10.28 -4.68 18.30
CA SER A 83 11.11 -3.51 18.62
C SER A 83 11.47 -2.74 17.35
N ASP A 84 11.91 -1.50 17.51
CA ASP A 84 12.38 -0.68 16.39
C ASP A 84 13.56 -1.34 15.67
N GLU A 85 14.46 -1.95 16.43
CA GLU A 85 15.64 -2.67 15.91
C GLU A 85 15.23 -3.91 15.10
N GLU A 86 14.26 -4.66 15.59
CA GLU A 86 13.73 -5.83 14.87
C GLU A 86 13.12 -5.44 13.53
N LEU A 87 12.35 -4.36 13.49
CA LEU A 87 11.79 -3.84 12.23
C LEU A 87 12.89 -3.31 11.31
N GLN A 88 13.89 -2.63 11.85
CA GLN A 88 15.00 -2.11 11.05
C GLN A 88 15.80 -3.21 10.37
N GLN A 89 15.91 -4.39 10.98
CA GLN A 89 16.63 -5.53 10.41
C GLN A 89 16.07 -6.00 9.05
N PHE A 90 14.83 -5.66 8.72
CA PHE A 90 14.29 -5.92 7.39
C PHE A 90 14.85 -4.98 6.30
N GLY A 91 15.58 -3.95 6.69
CA GLY A 91 16.11 -2.94 5.77
C GLY A 91 15.30 -1.65 5.72
N ILE A 92 14.49 -1.41 6.75
CA ILE A 92 13.63 -0.23 6.88
C ILE A 92 14.37 0.84 7.68
N THR A 93 14.30 2.11 7.24
CA THR A 93 14.88 3.22 8.00
C THR A 93 14.15 3.43 9.33
N PHE A 94 14.85 3.95 10.34
CA PHE A 94 14.22 4.28 11.62
C PHE A 94 13.02 5.22 11.50
N LYS A 95 13.09 6.17 10.57
CA LYS A 95 12.01 7.09 10.30
C LYS A 95 10.74 6.35 9.84
N LYS A 96 10.88 5.41 8.90
CA LYS A 96 9.78 4.58 8.44
C LYS A 96 9.27 3.63 9.52
N VAL A 97 10.16 3.09 10.34
CA VAL A 97 9.78 2.27 11.52
C VAL A 97 8.88 3.08 12.44
N ALA A 98 9.25 4.32 12.74
CA ALA A 98 8.42 5.21 13.57
C ALA A 98 7.03 5.45 12.95
N TYR A 99 6.95 5.67 11.65
CA TYR A 99 5.68 5.86 10.95
C TYR A 99 4.79 4.62 11.00
N ILE A 100 5.36 3.46 10.74
CA ILE A 100 4.65 2.19 10.75
C ILE A 100 4.12 1.87 12.16
N LYS A 101 4.93 2.07 13.17
CA LYS A 101 4.52 1.85 14.56
C LYS A 101 3.45 2.84 15.02
N SER A 102 3.57 4.10 14.65
CA SER A 102 2.55 5.10 14.93
C SER A 102 1.21 4.72 14.31
N ALA A 103 1.21 4.29 13.06
CA ALA A 103 0.01 3.82 12.38
C ALA A 103 -0.60 2.59 13.08
N ALA A 104 0.22 1.62 13.47
CA ALA A 104 -0.23 0.43 14.20
C ALA A 104 -0.89 0.81 15.54
N GLN A 105 -0.31 1.72 16.29
CA GLN A 105 -0.84 2.17 17.57
C GLN A 105 -2.18 2.91 17.40
N LYS A 106 -2.33 3.73 16.37
CA LYS A 106 -3.58 4.43 16.08
C LYS A 106 -4.70 3.45 15.72
N VAL A 107 -4.40 2.40 14.99
CA VAL A 107 -5.39 1.36 14.68
C VAL A 107 -5.77 0.58 15.96
N LEU A 108 -4.80 0.19 16.77
CA LEU A 108 -5.03 -0.57 18.00
C LEU A 108 -5.79 0.22 19.06
N SER A 109 -5.56 1.53 19.16
CA SER A 109 -6.25 2.41 20.09
C SER A 109 -7.67 2.76 19.66
N GLY A 110 -8.03 2.49 18.41
CA GLY A 110 -9.31 2.90 17.82
C GLY A 110 -9.34 4.34 17.31
N GLU A 111 -8.24 5.07 17.40
CA GLU A 111 -8.13 6.42 16.83
C GLU A 111 -8.30 6.42 15.31
N LEU A 112 -7.77 5.39 14.64
CA LEU A 112 -7.98 5.14 13.23
C LEU A 112 -8.73 3.83 13.04
N ASN A 113 -9.98 3.91 12.59
CA ASN A 113 -10.73 2.74 12.13
C ASN A 113 -10.41 2.52 10.65
N ILE A 114 -9.42 1.69 10.36
CA ILE A 114 -8.91 1.50 9.00
C ILE A 114 -9.96 0.87 8.07
N GLU A 115 -10.79 -0.03 8.56
CA GLU A 115 -11.84 -0.67 7.76
C GLU A 115 -12.93 0.33 7.33
N SER A 116 -13.15 1.39 8.10
CA SER A 116 -14.12 2.43 7.75
C SER A 116 -13.75 3.18 6.47
N LEU A 117 -12.48 3.15 6.07
CA LEU A 117 -12.01 3.78 4.83
C LEU A 117 -12.70 3.20 3.59
N ARG A 118 -13.12 1.93 3.63
CA ARG A 118 -13.78 1.27 2.51
C ARG A 118 -15.12 1.90 2.12
N ALA A 119 -15.78 2.57 3.07
CA ALA A 119 -17.07 3.23 2.87
C ALA A 119 -16.95 4.74 2.62
N MET A 120 -15.75 5.28 2.64
CA MET A 120 -15.48 6.71 2.47
C MET A 120 -15.25 7.09 1.01
N SER A 121 -15.48 8.36 0.67
CA SER A 121 -15.07 8.93 -0.62
C SER A 121 -13.54 9.06 -0.69
N ASP A 122 -13.00 9.26 -1.89
CA ASP A 122 -11.56 9.44 -2.08
C ASP A 122 -11.03 10.65 -1.29
N GLU A 123 -11.80 11.73 -1.24
CA GLU A 123 -11.46 12.94 -0.48
C GLU A 123 -11.42 12.67 1.03
N GLU A 124 -12.38 11.91 1.53
CA GLU A 124 -12.43 11.53 2.95
C GLU A 124 -11.28 10.59 3.32
N VAL A 125 -10.97 9.61 2.47
CA VAL A 125 -9.81 8.72 2.64
C VAL A 125 -8.53 9.52 2.66
N CYS A 126 -8.35 10.43 1.72
CA CYS A 126 -7.18 11.29 1.65
C CYS A 126 -7.01 12.11 2.94
N ALA A 127 -8.08 12.76 3.40
CA ALA A 127 -8.07 13.53 4.64
C ALA A 127 -7.68 12.70 5.86
N LYS A 128 -8.15 11.45 5.94
CA LYS A 128 -7.81 10.53 7.03
C LYS A 128 -6.37 10.05 6.96
N LEU A 129 -5.90 9.66 5.80
CA LEU A 129 -4.55 9.13 5.63
C LEU A 129 -3.46 10.17 5.86
N VAL A 130 -3.68 11.44 5.48
CA VAL A 130 -2.68 12.49 5.71
C VAL A 130 -2.55 12.90 7.18
N GLU A 131 -3.46 12.49 8.04
CA GLU A 131 -3.30 12.63 9.50
C GLU A 131 -2.20 11.73 10.06
N LEU A 132 -1.81 10.70 9.32
CA LEU A 132 -0.74 9.78 9.72
C LEU A 132 0.64 10.37 9.42
N ASP A 133 1.56 10.16 10.36
CA ASP A 133 2.95 10.58 10.17
C ASP A 133 3.56 9.88 8.95
N GLY A 134 4.21 10.65 8.11
CA GLY A 134 4.89 10.15 6.92
C GLY A 134 4.02 10.00 5.67
N ILE A 135 2.74 10.34 5.76
CA ILE A 135 1.84 10.33 4.61
C ILE A 135 1.46 11.76 4.23
N GLY A 136 1.82 12.15 3.03
CA GLY A 136 1.48 13.43 2.41
C GLY A 136 0.60 13.24 1.17
N ILE A 137 0.16 14.35 0.61
CA ILE A 137 -0.58 14.38 -0.65
C ILE A 137 0.39 14.20 -1.82
#